data_df22fabfbe1d4886c9d8215c393b6069
#
_entry.id   df22fabfbe1d4886c9d8215c393b6069
#
_cell.length_a   1.000
_cell.length_b   1.000
_cell.length_c   1.000
_cell.angle_alpha   90.00
_cell.angle_beta   90.00
_cell.angle_gamma   90.00
#
_symmetry.space_group_name_H-M   'P 1'
#
loop_
_entity.id
_entity.type
_entity.pdbx_description
1 polymer ?
#
loop_
_entity_poly.entity_id
_entity_poly.type
_entity_poly.pdbx_seq_one_letter_code
_entity_poly.pdbx_strand_id
1 'polypeptide(L)'
;IFSGGKDSYALLDALVRLQGRAPIRFELLAFCLNQHLPDFPLDRLIAHLEKIGVPYHIEDQDTFSIVKSKYSDNRNLCSLCSRLRRGIIYRVAREQKCTKIALGHHLDDVVSTLMLNMFYGGRLKSMPPKLLSDAKEHIVIRPLVYLREKDLARWCRIKGYDVIPKLCGADDVCRREMKEIIQRMDRETPGRVENIFRSLTRVAPSHLLDQSLFDFKDLEKERITPETSEEV
;
A
#
# COMPACT_ATOMS: atom_id res chain seq x y z
N ILE A 1 -9.28 -5.86 3.06
CA ILE A 1 -8.95 -5.75 4.50
C ILE A 1 -9.66 -4.53 5.07
N PHE A 2 -10.44 -4.74 6.14
CA PHE A 2 -11.21 -3.68 6.80
C PHE A 2 -10.72 -3.51 8.25
N SER A 3 -10.04 -2.41 8.52
CA SER A 3 -9.41 -2.13 9.82
C SER A 3 -10.06 -0.97 10.59
N GLY A 4 -11.15 -0.39 10.05
CA GLY A 4 -11.82 0.77 10.62
C GLY A 4 -11.14 2.11 10.37
N GLY A 5 -9.93 2.14 9.81
CA GLY A 5 -9.29 3.38 9.38
C GLY A 5 -9.92 3.96 8.11
N LYS A 6 -9.74 5.27 7.86
CA LYS A 6 -10.33 6.00 6.73
C LYS A 6 -10.10 5.30 5.38
N ASP A 7 -8.90 4.76 5.15
CA ASP A 7 -8.54 4.13 3.88
C ASP A 7 -9.27 2.80 3.67
N SER A 8 -9.51 2.06 4.76
CA SER A 8 -10.28 0.82 4.71
C SER A 8 -11.77 1.07 4.47
N TYR A 9 -12.36 2.13 5.04
CA TYR A 9 -13.72 2.56 4.72
C TYR A 9 -13.86 2.99 3.27
N ALA A 10 -12.94 3.82 2.79
CA ALA A 10 -12.93 4.27 1.39
C ALA A 10 -12.76 3.10 0.41
N LEU A 11 -11.88 2.13 0.72
CA LEU A 11 -11.69 0.92 -0.06
C LEU A 11 -12.97 0.09 -0.14
N LEU A 12 -13.60 -0.14 1.00
CA LEU A 12 -14.82 -0.94 1.08
C LEU A 12 -15.96 -0.30 0.28
N ASP A 13 -16.21 1.00 0.47
CA ASP A 13 -17.22 1.75 -0.27
C ASP A 13 -16.97 1.73 -1.79
N ALA A 14 -15.71 1.91 -2.20
CA ALA A 14 -15.33 1.84 -3.61
C ALA A 14 -15.59 0.45 -4.21
N LEU A 15 -15.23 -0.63 -3.51
CA LEU A 15 -15.42 -1.99 -3.98
C LEU A 15 -16.90 -2.40 -4.04
N VAL A 16 -17.70 -2.02 -3.04
CA VAL A 16 -19.16 -2.25 -3.05
C VAL A 16 -19.81 -1.55 -4.25
N ARG A 17 -19.42 -0.32 -4.54
CA ARG A 17 -19.94 0.41 -5.72
C ARG A 17 -19.49 -0.22 -7.04
N LEU A 18 -18.28 -0.74 -7.09
CA LEU A 18 -17.75 -1.41 -8.28
C LEU A 18 -18.45 -2.74 -8.56
N GLN A 19 -18.95 -3.47 -7.56
CA GLN A 19 -19.71 -4.71 -7.79
C GLN A 19 -20.89 -4.52 -8.75
N GLY A 20 -21.58 -3.37 -8.65
CA GLY A 20 -22.74 -3.07 -9.50
C GLY A 20 -22.38 -2.44 -10.87
N ARG A 21 -21.12 -2.11 -11.12
CA ARG A 21 -20.69 -1.35 -12.31
C ARG A 21 -19.55 -1.98 -13.10
N ALA A 22 -18.79 -2.89 -12.50
CA ALA A 22 -17.67 -3.51 -13.16
C ALA A 22 -18.13 -4.47 -14.26
N PRO A 23 -17.39 -4.57 -15.38
CA PRO A 23 -17.73 -5.51 -16.46
C PRO A 23 -17.50 -6.98 -16.08
N ILE A 24 -16.89 -7.22 -14.93
CA ILE A 24 -16.63 -8.55 -14.37
C ILE A 24 -17.40 -8.72 -13.06
N ARG A 25 -17.94 -9.90 -12.83
CA ARG A 25 -18.55 -10.25 -11.54
C ARG A 25 -17.46 -10.63 -10.55
N PHE A 26 -17.58 -10.16 -9.32
CA PHE A 26 -16.73 -10.55 -8.21
C PHE A 26 -17.51 -10.49 -6.89
N GLU A 27 -17.09 -11.30 -5.94
CA GLU A 27 -17.63 -11.31 -4.58
C GLU A 27 -16.68 -10.55 -3.65
N LEU A 28 -17.24 -10.00 -2.56
CA LEU A 28 -16.50 -9.32 -1.53
C LEU A 28 -16.61 -10.09 -0.22
N LEU A 29 -15.49 -10.24 0.45
CA LEU A 29 -15.40 -10.65 1.84
C LEU A 29 -14.61 -9.60 2.61
N ALA A 30 -15.23 -8.91 3.56
CA ALA A 30 -14.54 -8.01 4.46
C ALA A 30 -13.78 -8.81 5.51
N PHE A 31 -12.47 -8.60 5.62
CA PHE A 31 -11.63 -9.25 6.62
C PHE A 31 -11.24 -8.25 7.69
N CYS A 32 -11.58 -8.53 8.94
CA CYS A 32 -11.17 -7.78 10.12
C CYS A 32 -10.27 -8.65 10.99
N LEU A 33 -9.17 -8.09 11.46
CA LEU A 33 -8.28 -8.73 12.43
C LEU A 33 -8.40 -8.02 13.77
N ASN A 34 -8.95 -8.70 14.77
CA ASN A 34 -8.84 -8.28 16.16
C ASN A 34 -7.46 -8.68 16.68
N GLN A 35 -6.61 -7.69 16.92
CA GLN A 35 -5.24 -7.86 17.41
C GLN A 35 -5.14 -7.70 18.93
N HIS A 36 -6.26 -7.56 19.62
CA HIS A 36 -6.36 -7.21 21.03
C HIS A 36 -5.69 -5.87 21.38
N LEU A 37 -5.79 -4.91 20.46
CA LEU A 37 -5.42 -3.54 20.78
C LEU A 37 -6.36 -2.98 21.85
N PRO A 38 -5.85 -2.24 22.84
CA PRO A 38 -6.70 -1.57 23.83
C PRO A 38 -7.76 -0.71 23.13
N ASP A 39 -8.99 -0.77 23.65
CA ASP A 39 -10.14 0.02 23.18
C ASP A 39 -10.46 -0.15 21.68
N PHE A 40 -10.10 -1.30 21.08
CA PHE A 40 -10.44 -1.56 19.68
C PHE A 40 -11.96 -1.80 19.54
N PRO A 41 -12.70 -0.94 18.85
CA PRO A 41 -14.16 -0.98 18.83
C PRO A 41 -14.66 -1.98 17.77
N LEU A 42 -14.41 -3.27 17.94
CA LEU A 42 -14.76 -4.33 17.00
C LEU A 42 -16.27 -4.34 16.67
N ASP A 43 -17.13 -4.15 17.68
CA ASP A 43 -18.58 -4.15 17.52
C ASP A 43 -19.06 -3.07 16.56
N ARG A 44 -18.42 -1.90 16.57
CA ARG A 44 -18.74 -0.80 15.63
C ARG A 44 -18.42 -1.15 14.19
N LEU A 45 -17.32 -1.93 13.98
CA LEU A 45 -16.96 -2.42 12.64
C LEU A 45 -17.96 -3.47 12.15
N ILE A 46 -18.33 -4.40 13.01
CA ILE A 46 -19.34 -5.43 12.71
C ILE A 46 -20.66 -4.77 12.35
N ALA A 47 -21.17 -3.86 13.19
CA ALA A 47 -22.42 -3.14 12.93
C ALA A 47 -22.41 -2.39 11.59
N HIS A 48 -21.27 -1.82 11.21
CA HIS A 48 -21.14 -1.18 9.90
C HIS A 48 -21.23 -2.18 8.75
N LEU A 49 -20.55 -3.33 8.85
CA LEU A 49 -20.56 -4.37 7.81
C LEU A 49 -21.94 -5.00 7.65
N GLU A 50 -22.64 -5.25 8.74
CA GLU A 50 -24.02 -5.73 8.77
C GLU A 50 -24.96 -4.72 8.10
N LYS A 51 -24.85 -3.45 8.47
CA LYS A 51 -25.66 -2.35 7.89
C LYS A 51 -25.54 -2.27 6.37
N ILE A 52 -24.35 -2.51 5.81
CA ILE A 52 -24.13 -2.45 4.34
C ILE A 52 -24.30 -3.80 3.65
N GLY A 53 -24.56 -4.89 4.40
CA GLY A 53 -24.81 -6.22 3.87
C GLY A 53 -23.60 -6.88 3.21
N VAL A 54 -22.39 -6.54 3.63
CA VAL A 54 -21.15 -7.16 3.11
C VAL A 54 -20.78 -8.36 3.96
N PRO A 55 -20.61 -9.57 3.39
CA PRO A 55 -20.07 -10.71 4.10
C PRO A 55 -18.72 -10.39 4.74
N TYR A 56 -18.51 -10.87 5.96
CA TYR A 56 -17.28 -10.59 6.68
C TYR A 56 -16.75 -11.79 7.43
N HIS A 57 -15.45 -11.78 7.68
CA HIS A 57 -14.73 -12.73 8.54
C HIS A 57 -13.96 -11.96 9.59
N ILE A 58 -14.17 -12.28 10.84
CA ILE A 58 -13.41 -11.74 11.97
C ILE A 58 -12.40 -12.80 12.40
N GLU A 59 -11.14 -12.43 12.34
CA GLU A 59 -10.06 -13.23 12.90
C GLU A 59 -9.66 -12.63 14.25
N ASP A 60 -9.72 -13.45 15.27
CA ASP A 60 -9.32 -13.08 16.63
C ASP A 60 -7.94 -13.67 16.94
N GLN A 61 -6.92 -12.84 17.01
CA GLN A 61 -5.56 -13.29 17.32
C GLN A 61 -4.76 -12.20 18.00
N ASP A 62 -4.37 -12.42 19.24
CA ASP A 62 -3.57 -11.49 20.04
C ASP A 62 -2.15 -11.35 19.49
N THR A 63 -2.01 -10.56 18.43
CA THR A 63 -0.71 -10.20 17.87
C THR A 63 -0.08 -9.03 18.60
N PHE A 64 -0.89 -8.23 19.32
CA PHE A 64 -0.41 -7.06 20.06
C PHE A 64 0.49 -7.45 21.22
N SER A 65 0.05 -8.39 22.07
CA SER A 65 0.87 -8.90 23.18
C SER A 65 2.16 -9.57 22.69
N ILE A 66 2.09 -10.33 21.58
CA ILE A 66 3.28 -10.95 20.97
C ILE A 66 4.31 -9.88 20.55
N VAL A 67 3.83 -8.82 19.91
CA VAL A 67 4.70 -7.73 19.44
C VAL A 67 5.29 -6.98 20.63
N LYS A 68 4.45 -6.66 21.63
CA LYS A 68 4.86 -5.93 22.83
C LYS A 68 5.87 -6.71 23.68
N SER A 69 5.72 -8.04 23.79
CA SER A 69 6.65 -8.88 24.59
C SER A 69 8.04 -9.02 23.97
N LYS A 70 8.14 -8.93 22.61
CA LYS A 70 9.42 -9.13 21.90
C LYS A 70 10.29 -7.88 21.82
N TYR A 71 9.72 -6.70 21.97
CA TYR A 71 10.44 -5.44 21.84
C TYR A 71 10.08 -4.52 23.01
N SER A 72 11.00 -4.37 23.92
CA SER A 72 10.97 -3.30 24.94
C SER A 72 11.21 -1.92 24.34
N ASP A 73 11.80 -1.86 23.14
CA ASP A 73 12.11 -0.66 22.38
C ASP A 73 11.15 -0.53 21.17
N ASN A 74 10.51 0.62 21.04
CA ASN A 74 9.47 0.88 20.02
C ASN A 74 9.96 0.87 18.56
N ARG A 75 11.25 0.70 18.31
CA ARG A 75 11.86 0.90 16.96
C ARG A 75 11.47 -0.13 15.91
N ASN A 76 11.15 -1.36 16.30
CA ASN A 76 10.88 -2.46 15.36
C ASN A 76 9.47 -3.05 15.46
N LEU A 77 8.62 -2.49 16.32
CA LEU A 77 7.25 -2.97 16.54
C LEU A 77 6.43 -3.03 15.26
N CYS A 78 6.50 -1.97 14.43
CA CYS A 78 5.71 -1.88 13.19
C CYS A 78 6.11 -2.94 12.16
N SER A 79 7.40 -3.28 12.07
CA SER A 79 7.90 -4.31 11.13
C SER A 79 7.38 -5.70 11.50
N LEU A 80 7.50 -6.11 12.77
CA LEU A 80 7.00 -7.39 13.24
C LEU A 80 5.48 -7.47 13.15
N CYS A 81 4.76 -6.43 13.61
CA CYS A 81 3.31 -6.35 13.52
C CYS A 81 2.81 -6.50 12.07
N SER A 82 3.45 -5.81 11.12
CA SER A 82 3.11 -5.91 9.69
C SER A 82 3.36 -7.30 9.14
N ARG A 83 4.42 -7.99 9.58
CA ARG A 83 4.75 -9.35 9.16
C ARG A 83 3.73 -10.36 9.68
N LEU A 84 3.39 -10.29 10.97
CA LEU A 84 2.38 -11.16 11.59
C LEU A 84 1.02 -10.97 10.92
N ARG A 85 0.56 -9.71 10.76
CA ARG A 85 -0.70 -9.41 10.07
C ARG A 85 -0.72 -9.97 8.65
N ARG A 86 0.36 -9.83 7.91
CA ARG A 86 0.45 -10.34 6.53
C ARG A 86 0.30 -11.87 6.50
N GLY A 87 0.97 -12.59 7.40
CA GLY A 87 0.85 -14.03 7.53
C GLY A 87 -0.60 -14.48 7.79
N ILE A 88 -1.27 -13.80 8.73
CA ILE A 88 -2.68 -14.08 9.06
C ILE A 88 -3.58 -13.80 7.86
N ILE A 89 -3.42 -12.65 7.21
CA ILE A 89 -4.19 -12.25 6.02
C ILE A 89 -4.07 -13.31 4.92
N TYR A 90 -2.87 -13.80 4.64
CA TYR A 90 -2.64 -14.80 3.59
C TYR A 90 -3.24 -16.15 3.96
N ARG A 91 -3.11 -16.59 5.23
CA ARG A 91 -3.73 -17.80 5.73
C ARG A 91 -5.26 -17.75 5.56
N VAL A 92 -5.90 -16.71 6.09
CA VAL A 92 -7.36 -16.55 6.01
C VAL A 92 -7.83 -16.42 4.55
N ALA A 93 -7.11 -15.67 3.71
CA ALA A 93 -7.46 -15.55 2.30
C ALA A 93 -7.47 -16.92 1.58
N ARG A 94 -6.55 -17.83 1.93
CA ARG A 94 -6.51 -19.21 1.42
C ARG A 94 -7.67 -20.04 1.95
N GLU A 95 -7.92 -20.00 3.26
CA GLU A 95 -9.03 -20.72 3.91
C GLU A 95 -10.38 -20.29 3.35
N GLN A 96 -10.57 -19.00 3.11
CA GLN A 96 -11.77 -18.41 2.52
C GLN A 96 -11.79 -18.45 0.98
N LYS A 97 -10.82 -19.14 0.36
CA LYS A 97 -10.69 -19.30 -1.11
C LYS A 97 -10.72 -17.95 -1.88
N CYS A 98 -10.20 -16.89 -1.28
CA CYS A 98 -10.12 -15.59 -1.91
C CYS A 98 -9.08 -15.59 -3.03
N THR A 99 -9.45 -15.16 -4.23
CA THR A 99 -8.52 -15.05 -5.38
C THR A 99 -7.65 -13.81 -5.35
N LYS A 100 -8.08 -12.77 -4.62
CA LYS A 100 -7.38 -11.48 -4.51
C LYS A 100 -7.49 -10.91 -3.10
N ILE A 101 -6.45 -10.18 -2.70
CA ILE A 101 -6.41 -9.43 -1.45
C ILE A 101 -6.35 -7.94 -1.79
N ALA A 102 -7.40 -7.19 -1.44
CA ALA A 102 -7.46 -5.75 -1.64
C ALA A 102 -6.94 -5.02 -0.40
N LEU A 103 -5.99 -4.11 -0.60
CA LEU A 103 -5.39 -3.28 0.45
C LEU A 103 -5.67 -1.79 0.17
N GLY A 104 -5.93 -1.02 1.24
CA GLY A 104 -6.29 0.40 1.18
C GLY A 104 -5.10 1.35 1.02
N HIS A 105 -3.98 0.91 0.44
CA HIS A 105 -2.85 1.80 0.17
C HIS A 105 -3.21 2.80 -0.92
N HIS A 106 -2.81 4.05 -0.73
CA HIS A 106 -3.12 5.18 -1.60
C HIS A 106 -1.83 5.82 -2.16
N LEU A 107 -1.96 6.84 -3.03
CA LEU A 107 -0.84 7.48 -3.72
C LEU A 107 0.24 7.97 -2.74
N ASP A 108 -0.15 8.62 -1.66
CA ASP A 108 0.81 9.15 -0.67
C ASP A 108 1.59 8.02 0.03
N ASP A 109 1.00 6.82 0.22
CA ASP A 109 1.72 5.65 0.73
C ASP A 109 2.76 5.14 -0.26
N VAL A 110 2.44 5.15 -1.55
CA VAL A 110 3.37 4.75 -2.62
C VAL A 110 4.56 5.70 -2.66
N VAL A 111 4.32 7.01 -2.64
CA VAL A 111 5.37 8.03 -2.63
C VAL A 111 6.20 7.94 -1.34
N SER A 112 5.54 7.82 -0.18
CA SER A 112 6.24 7.65 1.11
C SER A 112 7.12 6.39 1.11
N THR A 113 6.64 5.28 0.54
CA THR A 113 7.43 4.05 0.45
C THR A 113 8.61 4.18 -0.52
N LEU A 114 8.44 4.88 -1.63
CA LEU A 114 9.55 5.20 -2.54
C LEU A 114 10.61 5.99 -1.81
N MET A 115 10.25 7.08 -1.15
CA MET A 115 11.17 7.95 -0.42
C MET A 115 11.90 7.21 0.70
N LEU A 116 11.18 6.38 1.48
CA LEU A 116 11.80 5.51 2.50
C LEU A 116 12.85 4.59 1.90
N ASN A 117 12.55 3.95 0.77
CA ASN A 117 13.50 3.07 0.12
C ASN A 117 14.70 3.84 -0.47
N MET A 118 14.51 5.03 -0.99
CA MET A 118 15.58 5.88 -1.50
C MET A 118 16.50 6.39 -0.38
N PHE A 119 15.93 6.96 0.69
CA PHE A 119 16.68 7.65 1.73
C PHE A 119 17.33 6.68 2.73
N TYR A 120 16.67 5.56 3.05
CA TYR A 120 17.14 4.63 4.06
C TYR A 120 17.50 3.24 3.51
N GLY A 121 17.03 2.89 2.32
CA GLY A 121 17.25 1.57 1.73
C GLY A 121 18.18 1.53 0.53
N GLY A 122 18.57 2.69 -0.03
CA GLY A 122 19.39 2.78 -1.24
C GLY A 122 18.76 2.08 -2.45
N ARG A 123 17.43 2.11 -2.56
CA ARG A 123 16.70 1.36 -3.61
C ARG A 123 15.58 2.18 -4.22
N LEU A 124 15.43 2.13 -5.54
CA LEU A 124 14.27 2.63 -6.25
C LEU A 124 13.15 1.57 -6.22
N LYS A 125 12.42 1.51 -5.11
CA LYS A 125 11.37 0.52 -4.88
C LYS A 125 10.16 1.15 -4.21
N SER A 126 8.96 0.80 -4.69
CA SER A 126 7.70 1.22 -4.08
C SER A 126 6.66 0.09 -4.12
N MET A 127 5.37 0.44 -4.03
CA MET A 127 4.25 -0.49 -4.01
C MET A 127 3.49 -0.45 -5.35
N PRO A 128 3.54 -1.49 -6.19
CA PRO A 128 2.77 -1.51 -7.42
C PRO A 128 1.27 -1.67 -7.15
N PRO A 129 0.40 -1.27 -8.11
CA PRO A 129 -1.05 -1.43 -7.98
C PRO A 129 -1.51 -2.87 -7.87
N LYS A 130 -0.73 -3.81 -8.44
CA LYS A 130 -0.98 -5.24 -8.42
C LYS A 130 0.34 -5.99 -8.26
N LEU A 131 0.35 -6.98 -7.38
CA LEU A 131 1.54 -7.76 -7.05
C LEU A 131 1.16 -9.20 -6.74
N LEU A 132 1.94 -10.15 -7.20
CA LEU A 132 1.89 -11.52 -6.72
C LEU A 132 2.59 -11.59 -5.35
N SER A 133 2.00 -12.28 -4.38
CA SER A 133 2.63 -12.48 -3.06
C SER A 133 3.94 -13.25 -3.18
N ASP A 134 4.84 -13.11 -2.19
CA ASP A 134 6.15 -13.79 -2.21
C ASP A 134 6.02 -15.32 -2.34
N ALA A 135 4.99 -15.91 -1.72
CA ALA A 135 4.65 -17.33 -1.86
C ALA A 135 3.96 -17.68 -3.18
N LYS A 136 3.69 -16.70 -4.06
CA LYS A 136 2.95 -16.82 -5.33
C LYS A 136 1.53 -17.38 -5.21
N GLU A 137 0.95 -17.38 -4.00
CA GLU A 137 -0.39 -17.92 -3.73
C GLU A 137 -1.51 -16.90 -3.95
N HIS A 138 -1.24 -15.61 -3.73
CA HIS A 138 -2.26 -14.57 -3.75
C HIS A 138 -1.89 -13.39 -4.62
N ILE A 139 -2.88 -12.83 -5.31
CA ILE A 139 -2.76 -11.56 -5.99
C ILE A 139 -3.18 -10.44 -5.03
N VAL A 140 -2.25 -9.57 -4.68
CA VAL A 140 -2.50 -8.36 -3.90
C VAL A 140 -2.82 -7.21 -4.84
N ILE A 141 -3.93 -6.50 -4.59
CA ILE A 141 -4.33 -5.31 -5.36
C ILE A 141 -4.47 -4.09 -4.46
N ARG A 142 -4.26 -2.91 -5.03
CA ARG A 142 -4.37 -1.61 -4.34
C ARG A 142 -5.27 -0.67 -5.14
N PRO A 143 -6.60 -0.83 -5.02
CA PRO A 143 -7.55 -0.04 -5.83
C PRO A 143 -7.45 1.47 -5.62
N LEU A 144 -7.01 1.92 -4.45
CA LEU A 144 -6.90 3.34 -4.09
C LEU A 144 -5.55 3.98 -4.49
N VAL A 145 -4.67 3.25 -5.16
CA VAL A 145 -3.27 3.66 -5.39
C VAL A 145 -3.12 4.98 -6.17
N TYR A 146 -4.11 5.36 -6.94
CA TYR A 146 -4.13 6.60 -7.72
C TYR A 146 -4.80 7.78 -7.01
N LEU A 147 -5.34 7.57 -5.80
CA LEU A 147 -6.07 8.57 -5.03
C LEU A 147 -5.17 9.17 -3.94
N ARG A 148 -5.35 10.45 -3.67
CA ARG A 148 -4.64 11.17 -2.61
C ARG A 148 -5.25 10.90 -1.23
N GLU A 149 -4.42 10.87 -0.19
CA GLU A 149 -4.87 10.73 1.21
C GLU A 149 -5.92 11.79 1.58
N LYS A 150 -5.71 13.04 1.13
CA LYS A 150 -6.63 14.15 1.38
C LYS A 150 -8.03 13.93 0.80
N ASP A 151 -8.11 13.30 -0.36
CA ASP A 151 -9.40 13.02 -1.02
C ASP A 151 -10.15 11.89 -0.31
N LEU A 152 -9.43 10.84 0.13
CA LEU A 152 -10.00 9.77 0.94
C LEU A 152 -10.52 10.29 2.28
N ALA A 153 -9.77 11.16 2.95
CA ALA A 153 -10.19 11.79 4.20
C ALA A 153 -11.42 12.67 4.01
N ARG A 154 -11.47 13.43 2.91
CA ARG A 154 -12.65 14.22 2.53
C ARG A 154 -13.87 13.33 2.25
N TRP A 155 -13.67 12.24 1.51
CA TRP A 155 -14.72 11.28 1.21
C TRP A 155 -15.33 10.68 2.48
N CYS A 156 -14.49 10.21 3.40
CA CYS A 156 -14.95 9.64 4.67
C CYS A 156 -15.76 10.64 5.50
N ARG A 157 -15.36 11.92 5.51
CA ARG A 157 -16.12 12.98 6.20
C ARG A 157 -17.48 13.22 5.57
N ILE A 158 -17.56 13.31 4.23
CA ILE A 158 -18.83 13.49 3.50
C ILE A 158 -19.77 12.32 3.76
N LYS A 159 -19.24 11.11 3.88
CA LYS A 159 -20.01 9.89 4.16
C LYS A 159 -20.41 9.74 5.62
N GLY A 160 -19.85 10.53 6.53
CA GLY A 160 -20.08 10.39 7.96
C GLY A 160 -19.58 9.06 8.53
N TYR A 161 -18.49 8.50 7.97
CA TYR A 161 -17.94 7.25 8.49
C TYR A 161 -17.31 7.47 9.85
N ASP A 162 -17.57 6.53 10.75
CA ASP A 162 -17.00 6.49 12.09
C ASP A 162 -15.60 5.91 12.06
N VAL A 163 -14.65 6.72 11.62
CA VAL A 163 -13.26 6.32 11.40
C VAL A 163 -12.55 6.11 12.73
N ILE A 164 -11.99 4.91 12.91
CA ILE A 164 -11.18 4.57 14.09
C ILE A 164 -9.80 5.23 13.96
N PRO A 165 -9.37 5.99 14.99
CA PRO A 165 -8.02 6.55 15.01
C PRO A 165 -6.97 5.44 15.15
N LYS A 166 -5.69 5.78 14.91
CA LYS A 166 -4.59 4.85 15.13
C LYS A 166 -4.44 4.56 16.64
N LEU A 167 -4.77 3.34 17.05
CA LEU A 167 -4.76 2.92 18.46
C LEU A 167 -3.38 2.43 18.94
N CYS A 168 -2.55 1.89 18.02
CA CYS A 168 -1.21 1.47 18.43
C CYS A 168 -0.30 2.71 18.61
N GLY A 169 0.32 2.84 19.78
CA GLY A 169 1.25 3.93 20.10
C GLY A 169 2.62 3.81 19.42
N ALA A 170 2.83 2.78 18.60
CA ALA A 170 4.08 2.61 17.88
C ALA A 170 4.24 3.72 16.82
N ASP A 171 5.35 4.43 16.89
CA ASP A 171 5.71 5.50 15.98
C ASP A 171 6.92 5.07 15.11
N ASP A 172 6.69 5.00 13.81
CA ASP A 172 7.76 4.82 12.83
C ASP A 172 8.28 6.21 12.45
N VAL A 173 9.33 6.64 13.13
CA VAL A 173 9.95 7.98 12.97
C VAL A 173 10.28 8.26 11.51
N CYS A 174 10.90 7.32 10.82
CA CYS A 174 11.25 7.49 9.41
C CYS A 174 10.01 7.67 8.52
N ARG A 175 8.95 6.93 8.80
CA ARG A 175 7.70 7.06 8.04
C ARG A 175 6.99 8.38 8.34
N ARG A 176 7.03 8.86 9.58
CA ARG A 176 6.49 10.16 9.95
C ARG A 176 7.24 11.27 9.24
N GLU A 177 8.57 11.23 9.26
CA GLU A 177 9.42 12.20 8.54
C GLU A 177 9.09 12.26 7.04
N MET A 178 8.97 11.12 6.37
CA MET A 178 8.59 11.10 4.96
C MET A 178 7.20 11.72 4.74
N LYS A 179 6.27 11.47 5.64
CA LYS A 179 4.92 12.05 5.56
C LYS A 179 4.95 13.59 5.72
N GLU A 180 5.75 14.09 6.63
CA GLU A 180 5.95 15.54 6.83
C GLU A 180 6.58 16.21 5.59
N ILE A 181 7.59 15.57 5.00
CA ILE A 181 8.22 16.04 3.75
C ILE A 181 7.18 16.08 2.62
N ILE A 182 6.39 15.03 2.43
CA ILE A 182 5.33 14.96 1.41
C ILE A 182 4.31 16.09 1.62
N GLN A 183 3.86 16.28 2.86
CA GLN A 183 2.90 17.34 3.18
C GLN A 183 3.47 18.75 2.94
N ARG A 184 4.75 18.97 3.23
CA ARG A 184 5.44 20.22 2.94
C ARG A 184 5.52 20.45 1.43
N MET A 185 5.98 19.46 0.66
CA MET A 185 6.05 19.57 -0.80
C MET A 185 4.69 19.85 -1.44
N ASP A 186 3.62 19.23 -0.92
CA ASP A 186 2.25 19.46 -1.44
C ASP A 186 1.74 20.88 -1.17
N ARG A 187 2.12 21.46 -0.03
CA ARG A 187 1.76 22.85 0.30
C ARG A 187 2.56 23.88 -0.50
N GLU A 188 3.88 23.68 -0.62
CA GLU A 188 4.76 24.62 -1.29
C GLU A 188 4.61 24.59 -2.81
N THR A 189 4.38 23.42 -3.37
CA THR A 189 4.27 23.24 -4.83
C THR A 189 3.24 22.14 -5.13
N PRO A 190 1.98 22.50 -5.29
CA PRO A 190 0.93 21.57 -5.66
C PRO A 190 1.26 20.81 -6.96
N GLY A 191 0.97 19.51 -6.99
CA GLY A 191 1.27 18.62 -8.13
C GLY A 191 2.64 17.95 -8.07
N ARG A 192 3.53 18.34 -7.15
CA ARG A 192 4.88 17.73 -7.02
C ARG A 192 4.78 16.27 -6.57
N VAL A 193 3.89 15.96 -5.65
CA VAL A 193 3.67 14.59 -5.15
C VAL A 193 3.16 13.67 -6.26
N GLU A 194 2.23 14.16 -7.08
CA GLU A 194 1.73 13.46 -8.25
C GLU A 194 2.80 13.24 -9.33
N ASN A 195 3.73 14.19 -9.47
CA ASN A 195 4.87 14.05 -10.38
C ASN A 195 5.84 12.95 -9.91
N ILE A 196 6.12 12.89 -8.59
CA ILE A 196 6.93 11.80 -8.02
C ILE A 196 6.23 10.46 -8.25
N PHE A 197 4.92 10.37 -8.02
CA PHE A 197 4.17 9.14 -8.30
C PHE A 197 4.24 8.76 -9.80
N ARG A 198 4.07 9.75 -10.68
CA ARG A 198 4.10 9.54 -12.14
C ARG A 198 5.46 9.07 -12.63
N SER A 199 6.56 9.48 -11.99
CA SER A 199 7.91 9.05 -12.35
C SER A 199 8.10 7.53 -12.24
N LEU A 200 7.34 6.86 -11.34
CA LEU A 200 7.34 5.40 -11.23
C LEU A 200 6.79 4.67 -12.47
N THR A 201 6.06 5.36 -13.32
CA THR A 201 5.51 4.82 -14.59
C THR A 201 6.29 5.26 -15.81
N ARG A 202 7.35 6.07 -15.64
CA ARG A 202 8.14 6.68 -16.72
C ARG A 202 9.63 6.56 -16.41
N VAL A 203 10.08 5.32 -16.31
CA VAL A 203 11.49 5.03 -16.06
C VAL A 203 12.24 5.06 -17.41
N ALA A 204 13.40 5.71 -17.43
CA ALA A 204 14.34 5.68 -18.54
C ALA A 204 15.54 4.78 -18.16
N PRO A 205 15.51 3.49 -18.48
CA PRO A 205 16.53 2.53 -18.05
C PRO A 205 17.95 2.93 -18.42
N SER A 206 18.14 3.44 -19.63
CA SER A 206 19.44 3.92 -20.13
C SER A 206 20.06 5.09 -19.36
N HIS A 207 19.30 5.73 -18.46
CA HIS A 207 19.75 6.83 -17.62
C HIS A 207 19.87 6.43 -16.14
N LEU A 208 19.80 5.12 -15.85
CA LEU A 208 20.01 4.55 -14.52
C LEU A 208 21.32 3.76 -14.47
N LEU A 209 21.82 3.53 -13.25
CA LEU A 209 23.09 2.83 -13.03
C LEU A 209 22.93 1.32 -12.80
N ASP A 210 21.72 0.78 -12.96
CA ASP A 210 21.43 -0.65 -12.80
C ASP A 210 21.65 -1.39 -14.11
N GLN A 211 22.75 -2.17 -14.17
CA GLN A 211 23.13 -2.95 -15.34
C GLN A 211 22.10 -4.03 -15.73
N SER A 212 21.25 -4.45 -14.79
CA SER A 212 20.18 -5.40 -15.13
C SER A 212 19.05 -4.76 -15.95
N LEU A 213 18.97 -3.44 -15.95
CA LEU A 213 18.00 -2.66 -16.72
C LEU A 213 18.55 -2.14 -18.03
N PHE A 214 19.86 -1.82 -18.08
CA PHE A 214 20.54 -1.31 -19.25
C PHE A 214 22.04 -1.63 -19.17
N ASP A 215 22.57 -2.29 -20.17
CA ASP A 215 23.98 -2.64 -20.26
C ASP A 215 24.81 -1.50 -20.85
N PHE A 216 25.27 -0.59 -19.99
CA PHE A 216 26.09 0.55 -20.37
C PHE A 216 27.60 0.21 -20.49
N LYS A 217 28.01 -1.04 -20.21
CA LYS A 217 29.41 -1.46 -20.30
C LYS A 217 29.81 -1.93 -21.71
N ASP A 218 28.84 -2.43 -22.47
CA ASP A 218 29.09 -3.01 -23.80
C ASP A 218 28.57 -2.12 -24.96
N LEU A 219 28.40 -0.82 -24.69
CA LEU A 219 27.87 0.15 -25.69
C LEU A 219 28.71 0.29 -26.94
N GLU A 220 30.03 0.02 -26.86
CA GLU A 220 30.93 0.07 -28.02
C GLU A 220 30.55 -0.93 -29.10
N LYS A 221 29.89 -2.04 -28.71
CA LYS A 221 29.42 -3.08 -29.66
C LYS A 221 28.18 -2.62 -30.45
N GLU A 222 27.43 -1.67 -29.92
CA GLU A 222 26.19 -1.14 -30.53
C GLU A 222 26.45 0.15 -31.32
N ARG A 223 27.66 0.69 -31.27
CA ARG A 223 28.03 1.93 -31.93
C ARG A 223 28.04 1.72 -33.45
N ILE A 224 27.19 2.43 -34.16
CA ILE A 224 27.25 2.56 -35.60
C ILE A 224 28.49 3.42 -35.92
N THR A 225 29.53 2.80 -36.49
CA THR A 225 30.67 3.52 -37.07
C THR A 225 30.19 4.20 -38.35
N PRO A 226 30.38 5.54 -38.51
CA PRO A 226 30.14 6.16 -39.81
C PRO A 226 31.03 5.44 -40.81
N GLU A 227 30.42 4.90 -41.88
CA GLU A 227 31.19 4.45 -43.02
C GLU A 227 32.03 5.65 -43.48
N THR A 228 33.34 5.51 -43.50
CA THR A 228 34.22 6.42 -44.17
C THR A 228 33.77 6.42 -45.63
N SER A 229 33.10 7.49 -46.05
CA SER A 229 32.92 7.82 -47.43
C SER A 229 34.30 8.01 -48.01
N GLU A 230 34.90 6.94 -48.51
CA GLU A 230 36.03 7.04 -49.42
C GLU A 230 35.53 7.76 -50.68
N GLU A 231 36.08 8.91 -50.87
CA GLU A 231 35.99 9.70 -52.11
C GLU A 231 36.38 8.84 -53.31
N VAL A 232 35.52 8.81 -54.31
CA VAL A 232 35.90 8.54 -55.69
C VAL A 232 35.79 9.83 -56.50
#